data_443df20f12dc22398bfb25b91645272f
#
_entry.id   443df20f12dc22398bfb25b91645272f
#
_cell.length_a   1.000
_cell.length_b   1.000
_cell.length_c   1.000
_cell.angle_alpha   90.00
_cell.angle_beta   90.00
_cell.angle_gamma   90.00
#
_symmetry.space_group_name_H-M   'P 1'
#
loop_
_entity.id
_entity.type
_entity.pdbx_description
1 polymer ?
#
loop_
_entity_poly.entity_id
_entity_poly.type
_entity_poly.pdbx_seq_one_letter_code
_entity_poly.pdbx_strand_id
1 'polypeptide(L)'
;TLKSAAPPAPDPLPSPATHLIETVGWRRSETAGPAPDGEGAVLLVAADDRTPAGLRPDIRLTPGELTPERLDEALAPHTFHEVVYVAPEGLSGAGPATEALQQVFALVRHLAARPPMPRLLIVTTGAHQVSGDEAPDPFMTALWGLGRTLRVEHPRTTVRLADLEPGTTAPLPAIPYGQDELALRDGTWHTPTTEPQQPLPATPPRLSGGRFLITGGMGAIGLRVAELLADEGCAHLTLVGRTVPDEGERRHRLDRLGTRCALDIVAADVRDLPALLADAPRFDGVFHTAGVLRDGLARGLTPQRIAEVLGPKAGGAHALAELTAAHEPPCFVALFSSVAAVRANLGQSAYAAANAYLDGFAARQRAAGRPWYSLGWGLWTVGMGEDVAPRAATHGVPALTPDDGAALLRTVLGRPPAHYVLSATAQAKGEPMTAAVEPETGLWPHLAAALRKILHVTEVSPDDDLLEMGLDSMMAVELAAALSGSGLDVDPMVFFEHSRVSLLLASLEKLPRSGQEPEATVPAPAPAPAVA
;
A
#
# COMPACT_ATOMS: atom_id res chain seq x y z
N THR A 1 -11.62 -8.72 -64.05
CA THR A 1 -10.67 -8.85 -62.93
C THR A 1 -10.89 -7.75 -61.93
N LEU A 2 -11.77 -7.98 -60.94
CA LEU A 2 -11.96 -7.12 -59.79
C LEU A 2 -10.81 -7.41 -58.82
N LYS A 3 -9.90 -6.46 -58.58
CA LYS A 3 -8.93 -6.50 -57.51
C LYS A 3 -9.71 -6.34 -56.20
N SER A 4 -9.77 -7.39 -55.38
CA SER A 4 -10.20 -7.30 -53.98
C SER A 4 -9.23 -6.37 -53.24
N ALA A 5 -9.75 -5.22 -52.80
CA ALA A 5 -9.02 -4.38 -51.87
C ALA A 5 -8.99 -5.09 -50.51
N ALA A 6 -7.80 -5.19 -49.91
CA ALA A 6 -7.64 -5.66 -48.53
C ALA A 6 -8.48 -4.76 -47.61
N PRO A 7 -9.11 -5.32 -46.55
CA PRO A 7 -9.83 -4.51 -45.59
C PRO A 7 -8.86 -3.51 -44.97
N PRO A 8 -9.32 -2.26 -44.67
CA PRO A 8 -8.49 -1.27 -43.98
C PRO A 8 -7.99 -1.88 -42.67
N ALA A 9 -6.73 -1.58 -42.35
CA ALA A 9 -6.17 -1.94 -41.05
C ALA A 9 -7.08 -1.36 -39.94
N PRO A 10 -7.34 -2.11 -38.86
CA PRO A 10 -8.13 -1.56 -37.76
C PRO A 10 -7.46 -0.27 -37.28
N ASP A 11 -8.26 0.74 -37.00
CA ASP A 11 -7.79 2.00 -36.43
C ASP A 11 -6.89 1.71 -35.24
N PRO A 12 -5.72 2.36 -35.11
CA PRO A 12 -4.86 2.17 -33.95
C PRO A 12 -5.69 2.51 -32.71
N LEU A 13 -5.77 1.53 -31.78
CA LEU A 13 -6.37 1.77 -30.46
C LEU A 13 -5.80 3.07 -29.91
N PRO A 14 -6.62 3.97 -29.33
CA PRO A 14 -6.14 5.21 -28.75
C PRO A 14 -4.98 4.85 -27.83
N SER A 15 -3.79 5.41 -28.11
CA SER A 15 -2.59 5.21 -27.27
C SER A 15 -2.98 5.55 -25.85
N PRO A 16 -2.78 4.64 -24.87
CA PRO A 16 -3.08 4.96 -23.49
C PRO A 16 -2.37 6.24 -23.14
N ALA A 17 -3.10 7.21 -22.59
CA ALA A 17 -2.55 8.51 -22.29
C ALA A 17 -1.29 8.33 -21.42
N THR A 18 -0.17 8.89 -21.82
CA THR A 18 1.14 8.72 -21.17
C THR A 18 1.16 9.17 -19.70
N HIS A 19 0.20 9.98 -19.30
CA HIS A 19 0.02 10.43 -17.92
C HIS A 19 -0.50 9.33 -16.96
N LEU A 20 -0.89 8.16 -17.46
CA LEU A 20 -1.24 6.99 -16.62
C LEU A 20 -0.01 6.18 -16.20
N ILE A 21 1.16 6.46 -16.72
CA ILE A 21 2.42 5.79 -16.41
C ILE A 21 3.36 6.80 -15.77
N GLU A 22 3.73 6.55 -14.52
CA GLU A 22 4.70 7.37 -13.78
C GLU A 22 5.86 6.48 -13.33
N THR A 23 7.02 7.07 -13.08
CA THR A 23 8.14 6.43 -12.36
C THR A 23 8.39 7.12 -11.04
N VAL A 24 8.84 6.36 -10.06
CA VAL A 24 9.35 6.91 -8.81
C VAL A 24 10.80 7.35 -9.02
N GLY A 25 11.07 8.60 -8.73
CA GLY A 25 12.38 9.23 -8.79
C GLY A 25 12.73 9.94 -7.50
N TRP A 26 13.89 10.60 -7.48
CA TRP A 26 14.39 11.34 -6.33
C TRP A 26 14.93 12.70 -6.78
N ARG A 27 14.68 13.71 -5.98
CA ARG A 27 15.23 15.06 -6.21
C ARG A 27 15.96 15.53 -4.95
N ARG A 28 16.97 16.35 -5.13
CA ARG A 28 17.68 17.00 -4.01
C ARG A 28 16.67 17.74 -3.14
N SER A 29 16.74 17.53 -1.83
CA SER A 29 15.90 18.19 -0.85
C SER A 29 16.59 19.42 -0.31
N GLU A 30 15.86 20.54 -0.22
CA GLU A 30 16.26 21.65 0.63
C GLU A 30 15.89 21.27 2.07
N THR A 31 16.89 20.94 2.86
CA THR A 31 16.68 20.51 4.24
C THR A 31 16.36 21.71 5.14
N ALA A 32 15.34 21.57 5.95
CA ALA A 32 15.00 22.51 7.02
C ALA A 32 15.71 22.15 8.33
N GLY A 33 15.57 23.00 9.35
CA GLY A 33 16.30 22.99 10.60
C GLY A 33 16.17 21.77 11.51
N PRO A 34 16.56 21.89 12.77
CA PRO A 34 16.48 20.81 13.76
C PRO A 34 15.03 20.45 14.11
N ALA A 35 14.86 19.29 14.74
CA ALA A 35 13.56 18.88 15.26
C ALA A 35 12.99 19.94 16.23
N PRO A 36 11.68 20.18 16.23
CA PRO A 36 11.07 21.02 17.25
C PRO A 36 11.18 20.34 18.63
N ASP A 37 11.47 21.11 19.65
CA ASP A 37 11.45 20.64 21.04
C ASP A 37 10.10 20.02 21.39
N GLY A 38 10.10 19.02 22.26
CA GLY A 38 8.91 18.34 22.75
C GLY A 38 9.01 18.07 24.25
N GLU A 39 7.87 18.15 24.95
CA GLU A 39 7.78 17.72 26.34
C GLU A 39 7.50 16.22 26.42
N GLY A 40 8.31 15.47 27.18
CA GLY A 40 8.18 14.03 27.37
C GLY A 40 9.46 13.27 27.02
N ALA A 41 9.40 11.95 27.16
CA ALA A 41 10.53 11.06 26.91
C ALA A 41 10.74 10.74 25.42
N VAL A 42 11.94 10.30 25.09
CA VAL A 42 12.33 9.78 23.77
C VAL A 42 12.60 8.28 23.90
N LEU A 43 11.89 7.48 23.08
CA LEU A 43 12.16 6.06 22.94
C LEU A 43 13.00 5.83 21.69
N LEU A 44 14.13 5.13 21.85
CA LEU A 44 14.93 4.62 20.75
C LEU A 44 14.79 3.09 20.68
N VAL A 45 14.42 2.58 19.50
CA VAL A 45 14.49 1.15 19.18
C VAL A 45 15.58 0.94 18.15
N ALA A 46 16.66 0.26 18.52
CA ALA A 46 17.79 -0.02 17.64
C ALA A 46 18.50 -1.33 18.05
N ALA A 47 18.99 -2.08 17.07
CA ALA A 47 19.67 -3.36 17.33
C ALA A 47 21.07 -3.19 17.98
N ASP A 48 21.69 -2.05 17.75
CA ASP A 48 23.06 -1.72 18.12
C ASP A 48 23.18 -0.26 18.58
N ASP A 49 24.41 0.26 18.68
CA ASP A 49 24.68 1.63 19.12
C ASP A 49 24.28 2.73 18.11
N ARG A 50 23.56 2.39 17.06
CA ARG A 50 23.09 3.35 16.04
C ARG A 50 22.08 4.32 16.64
N THR A 51 22.54 5.51 16.91
CA THR A 51 21.72 6.62 17.43
C THR A 51 21.90 7.82 16.51
N PRO A 52 20.81 8.43 16.01
CA PRO A 52 20.89 9.67 15.24
C PRO A 52 21.60 10.78 16.05
N ALA A 53 22.50 11.51 15.39
CA ALA A 53 23.23 12.59 16.05
C ALA A 53 22.27 13.65 16.60
N GLY A 54 22.52 14.05 17.85
CA GLY A 54 21.66 14.99 18.57
C GLY A 54 20.49 14.35 19.31
N LEU A 55 20.14 13.10 19.05
CA LEU A 55 19.12 12.37 19.80
C LEU A 55 19.64 11.93 21.16
N ARG A 56 18.86 12.16 22.21
CA ARG A 56 19.12 11.71 23.58
C ARG A 56 17.95 10.84 24.06
N PRO A 57 18.03 9.51 23.87
CA PRO A 57 16.95 8.63 24.29
C PRO A 57 16.92 8.48 25.81
N ASP A 58 15.73 8.56 26.40
CA ASP A 58 15.47 8.26 27.81
C ASP A 58 15.34 6.75 28.01
N ILE A 59 14.79 6.05 26.99
CA ILE A 59 14.65 4.60 26.98
C ILE A 59 15.20 4.05 25.67
N ARG A 60 15.87 2.89 25.77
CA ARG A 60 16.37 2.15 24.63
C ARG A 60 15.86 0.72 24.67
N LEU A 61 15.32 0.24 23.55
CA LEU A 61 14.95 -1.14 23.30
C LEU A 61 15.66 -1.65 22.05
N THR A 62 15.86 -2.96 21.97
CA THR A 62 16.24 -3.63 20.73
C THR A 62 14.99 -4.10 19.97
N PRO A 63 15.07 -4.31 18.64
CA PRO A 63 13.93 -4.87 17.88
C PRO A 63 13.43 -6.21 18.46
N GLY A 64 14.32 -7.07 18.98
CA GLY A 64 13.96 -8.34 19.63
C GLY A 64 13.18 -8.18 20.95
N GLU A 65 13.22 -7.01 21.58
CA GLU A 65 12.47 -6.69 22.79
C GLU A 65 11.05 -6.14 22.51
N LEU A 66 10.63 -6.03 21.25
CA LEU A 66 9.29 -5.53 20.90
C LEU A 66 8.21 -6.59 21.14
N THR A 67 8.22 -7.24 22.30
CA THR A 67 7.14 -8.12 22.77
C THR A 67 6.07 -7.34 23.51
N PRO A 68 4.80 -7.82 23.56
CA PRO A 68 3.73 -7.10 24.26
C PRO A 68 4.09 -6.77 25.72
N GLU A 69 4.66 -7.72 26.45
CA GLU A 69 4.99 -7.57 27.87
C GLU A 69 6.08 -6.50 28.08
N ARG A 70 7.11 -6.54 27.23
CA ARG A 70 8.22 -5.59 27.32
C ARG A 70 7.83 -4.18 26.88
N LEU A 71 6.94 -4.07 25.88
CA LEU A 71 6.38 -2.79 25.45
C LEU A 71 5.48 -2.21 26.54
N ASP A 72 4.66 -3.01 27.20
CA ASP A 72 3.83 -2.55 28.32
C ASP A 72 4.70 -2.05 29.48
N GLU A 73 5.74 -2.77 29.86
CA GLU A 73 6.69 -2.37 30.90
C GLU A 73 7.40 -1.04 30.55
N ALA A 74 7.93 -0.93 29.33
CA ALA A 74 8.71 0.23 28.90
C ALA A 74 7.84 1.47 28.66
N LEU A 75 6.61 1.32 28.17
CA LEU A 75 5.76 2.43 27.77
C LEU A 75 4.85 2.92 28.90
N ALA A 76 4.48 2.07 29.88
CA ALA A 76 3.52 2.42 30.93
C ALA A 76 3.94 3.62 31.81
N PRO A 77 5.20 3.74 32.26
CA PRO A 77 5.59 4.81 33.20
C PRO A 77 5.88 6.17 32.54
N HIS A 78 5.87 6.23 31.18
CA HIS A 78 6.34 7.42 30.46
C HIS A 78 5.31 7.94 29.47
N THR A 79 5.30 9.27 29.29
CA THR A 79 4.68 9.91 28.13
C THR A 79 5.78 10.24 27.13
N PHE A 80 5.70 9.64 25.96
CA PHE A 80 6.67 9.86 24.91
C PHE A 80 6.21 10.98 23.98
N HIS A 81 7.12 11.87 23.60
CA HIS A 81 6.88 12.84 22.55
C HIS A 81 7.47 12.38 21.21
N GLU A 82 8.46 11.49 21.24
CA GLU A 82 9.11 10.96 20.04
C GLU A 82 9.53 9.50 20.23
N VAL A 83 9.33 8.72 19.18
CA VAL A 83 9.82 7.34 19.06
C VAL A 83 10.66 7.26 17.79
N VAL A 84 11.89 6.78 17.92
CA VAL A 84 12.79 6.55 16.81
C VAL A 84 13.04 5.06 16.67
N TYR A 85 12.63 4.50 15.54
CA TYR A 85 12.87 3.12 15.17
C TYR A 85 13.98 3.06 14.12
N VAL A 86 15.13 2.49 14.46
CA VAL A 86 16.23 2.23 13.54
C VAL A 86 16.14 0.77 13.12
N ALA A 87 15.86 0.54 11.85
CA ALA A 87 15.63 -0.78 11.31
C ALA A 87 16.91 -1.65 11.38
N PRO A 88 16.79 -2.94 11.78
CA PRO A 88 17.92 -3.85 11.78
C PRO A 88 18.34 -4.20 10.35
N GLU A 89 19.63 -4.24 10.09
CA GLU A 89 20.21 -4.62 8.81
C GLU A 89 20.43 -6.14 8.70
N GLY A 90 20.63 -6.62 7.46
CA GLY A 90 21.04 -7.99 7.19
C GLY A 90 19.93 -9.05 7.32
N LEU A 91 18.68 -8.63 7.36
CA LEU A 91 17.54 -9.57 7.31
C LEU A 91 17.47 -10.19 5.91
N SER A 92 17.80 -11.47 5.80
CA SER A 92 17.73 -12.19 4.54
C SER A 92 16.50 -13.11 4.48
N GLY A 93 15.72 -12.99 3.40
CA GLY A 93 14.56 -13.83 3.15
C GLY A 93 13.23 -13.25 3.68
N ALA A 94 12.14 -13.81 3.18
CA ALA A 94 10.79 -13.35 3.50
C ALA A 94 10.35 -13.64 4.94
N GLY A 95 10.81 -14.74 5.54
CA GLY A 95 10.47 -15.14 6.92
C GLY A 95 10.95 -14.11 7.94
N PRO A 96 12.27 -13.89 8.07
CA PRO A 96 12.82 -12.88 8.99
C PRO A 96 12.27 -11.47 8.76
N ALA A 97 12.05 -11.06 7.51
CA ALA A 97 11.43 -9.78 7.19
C ALA A 97 9.98 -9.68 7.69
N THR A 98 9.21 -10.79 7.58
CA THR A 98 7.84 -10.85 8.10
C THR A 98 7.82 -10.73 9.62
N GLU A 99 8.69 -11.46 10.32
CA GLU A 99 8.80 -11.40 11.78
C GLU A 99 9.18 -9.99 12.26
N ALA A 100 10.15 -9.36 11.62
CA ALA A 100 10.55 -7.99 11.94
C ALA A 100 9.42 -6.98 11.70
N LEU A 101 8.66 -7.11 10.62
CA LEU A 101 7.47 -6.28 10.38
C LEU A 101 6.40 -6.51 11.45
N GLN A 102 6.13 -7.74 11.88
CA GLN A 102 5.19 -8.03 12.97
C GLN A 102 5.60 -7.35 14.28
N GLN A 103 6.89 -7.28 14.57
CA GLN A 103 7.43 -6.55 15.74
C GLN A 103 7.16 -5.04 15.62
N VAL A 104 7.37 -4.44 14.45
CA VAL A 104 7.05 -3.02 14.23
C VAL A 104 5.55 -2.76 14.36
N PHE A 105 4.70 -3.65 13.83
CA PHE A 105 3.25 -3.54 14.04
C PHE A 105 2.85 -3.67 15.52
N ALA A 106 3.54 -4.51 16.31
CA ALA A 106 3.32 -4.59 17.75
C ALA A 106 3.68 -3.26 18.44
N LEU A 107 4.80 -2.63 18.11
CA LEU A 107 5.17 -1.30 18.59
C LEU A 107 4.09 -0.27 18.24
N VAL A 108 3.70 -0.17 16.96
CA VAL A 108 2.65 0.77 16.49
C VAL A 108 1.35 0.57 17.26
N ARG A 109 0.92 -0.66 17.48
CA ARG A 109 -0.29 -0.99 18.25
C ARG A 109 -0.23 -0.43 19.67
N HIS A 110 0.90 -0.60 20.36
CA HIS A 110 1.08 -0.12 21.72
C HIS A 110 1.15 1.41 21.80
N LEU A 111 1.76 2.06 20.81
CA LEU A 111 1.81 3.51 20.70
C LEU A 111 0.41 4.09 20.42
N ALA A 112 -0.32 3.52 19.47
CA ALA A 112 -1.66 3.97 19.10
C ALA A 112 -2.71 3.74 20.21
N ALA A 113 -2.48 2.79 21.12
CA ALA A 113 -3.35 2.55 22.27
C ALA A 113 -3.23 3.63 23.37
N ARG A 114 -2.26 4.54 23.26
CA ARG A 114 -1.96 5.61 24.26
C ARG A 114 -1.99 6.99 23.60
N PRO A 115 -3.19 7.55 23.31
CA PRO A 115 -3.30 8.86 22.68
C PRO A 115 -2.84 10.01 23.62
N PRO A 116 -2.21 11.06 23.06
CA PRO A 116 -1.85 11.22 21.66
C PRO A 116 -0.67 10.31 21.28
N MET A 117 -0.72 9.70 20.09
CA MET A 117 0.40 8.92 19.59
C MET A 117 1.64 9.82 19.43
N PRO A 118 2.83 9.43 19.94
CA PRO A 118 4.05 10.22 19.80
C PRO A 118 4.48 10.36 18.34
N ARG A 119 5.33 11.35 18.04
CA ARG A 119 6.00 11.44 16.74
C ARG A 119 6.78 10.15 16.49
N LEU A 120 6.72 9.63 15.29
CA LEU A 120 7.43 8.41 14.89
C LEU A 120 8.42 8.72 13.77
N LEU A 121 9.69 8.41 13.99
CA LEU A 121 10.73 8.41 12.96
C LEU A 121 11.17 6.97 12.70
N ILE A 122 11.02 6.52 11.46
CA ILE A 122 11.56 5.23 10.99
C ILE A 122 12.82 5.50 10.18
N VAL A 123 13.95 4.98 10.65
CA VAL A 123 15.23 5.08 9.98
C VAL A 123 15.57 3.75 9.33
N THR A 124 15.80 3.78 8.04
CA THR A 124 16.20 2.62 7.22
C THR A 124 17.60 2.84 6.65
N THR A 125 18.22 1.78 6.16
CA THR A 125 19.51 1.83 5.46
C THR A 125 19.38 1.10 4.13
N GLY A 126 19.53 1.81 3.01
CA GLY A 126 19.44 1.23 1.68
C GLY A 126 18.05 0.73 1.31
N ALA A 127 16.98 1.46 1.69
CA ALA A 127 15.62 1.12 1.33
C ALA A 127 15.31 1.38 -0.16
N HIS A 128 16.02 2.33 -0.76
CA HIS A 128 15.70 2.81 -2.10
C HIS A 128 16.92 2.96 -3.00
N GLN A 129 16.68 2.80 -4.30
CA GLN A 129 17.60 3.20 -5.35
C GLN A 129 17.41 4.70 -5.60
N VAL A 130 18.35 5.53 -5.18
CA VAL A 130 18.28 7.00 -5.24
C VAL A 130 19.20 7.55 -6.31
N SER A 131 20.46 7.07 -6.36
CA SER A 131 21.51 7.57 -7.25
C SER A 131 22.27 6.44 -7.94
N GLY A 132 21.64 5.68 -8.86
CA GLY A 132 22.38 4.71 -9.67
C GLY A 132 22.11 3.24 -9.34
N ASP A 133 23.19 2.43 -9.10
CA ASP A 133 23.11 0.96 -9.07
C ASP A 133 22.93 0.37 -7.66
N GLU A 134 22.35 1.10 -6.73
CA GLU A 134 22.09 0.61 -5.39
C GLU A 134 21.16 -0.61 -5.42
N ALA A 135 21.45 -1.61 -4.58
CA ALA A 135 20.63 -2.80 -4.41
C ALA A 135 19.77 -2.67 -3.14
N PRO A 136 18.51 -2.21 -3.23
CA PRO A 136 17.67 -1.99 -2.07
C PRO A 136 17.45 -3.24 -1.23
N ASP A 137 17.29 -3.04 0.08
CA ASP A 137 16.80 -4.06 0.98
C ASP A 137 15.26 -4.04 0.98
N PRO A 138 14.60 -5.14 0.54
CA PRO A 138 13.14 -5.19 0.43
C PRO A 138 12.42 -4.99 1.78
N PHE A 139 13.01 -5.41 2.90
CA PHE A 139 12.44 -5.17 4.23
C PHE A 139 12.44 -3.68 4.56
N MET A 140 13.55 -2.99 4.27
CA MET A 140 13.65 -1.55 4.47
C MET A 140 12.62 -0.78 3.63
N THR A 141 12.43 -1.22 2.37
CA THR A 141 11.39 -0.63 1.50
C THR A 141 9.97 -0.90 2.05
N ALA A 142 9.72 -2.10 2.61
CA ALA A 142 8.42 -2.43 3.22
C ALA A 142 8.06 -1.50 4.39
N LEU A 143 9.03 -1.09 5.20
CA LEU A 143 8.84 -0.12 6.29
C LEU A 143 8.37 1.26 5.77
N TRP A 144 8.75 1.64 4.55
CA TRP A 144 8.26 2.86 3.92
C TRP A 144 6.79 2.76 3.53
N GLY A 145 6.36 1.62 2.98
CA GLY A 145 4.95 1.35 2.72
C GLY A 145 4.10 1.42 4.00
N LEU A 146 4.58 0.81 5.08
CA LEU A 146 3.96 0.90 6.40
C LEU A 146 3.91 2.35 6.90
N GLY A 147 5.03 3.05 6.93
CA GLY A 147 5.12 4.42 7.47
C GLY A 147 4.25 5.42 6.72
N ARG A 148 4.14 5.30 5.39
CA ARG A 148 3.22 6.10 4.57
C ARG A 148 1.77 5.87 4.97
N THR A 149 1.37 4.62 5.20
CA THR A 149 0.01 4.30 5.63
C THR A 149 -0.27 4.80 7.05
N LEU A 150 0.69 4.69 7.97
CA LEU A 150 0.55 5.23 9.33
C LEU A 150 0.32 6.75 9.34
N ARG A 151 0.86 7.48 8.37
CA ARG A 151 0.62 8.92 8.20
C ARG A 151 -0.84 9.24 7.91
N VAL A 152 -1.46 8.38 7.10
CA VAL A 152 -2.89 8.49 6.76
C VAL A 152 -3.76 8.00 7.92
N GLU A 153 -3.35 6.95 8.62
CA GLU A 153 -4.07 6.40 9.78
C GLU A 153 -3.99 7.30 11.03
N HIS A 154 -2.95 8.14 11.13
CA HIS A 154 -2.71 9.03 12.27
C HIS A 154 -2.40 10.47 11.81
N PRO A 155 -3.38 11.20 11.23
CA PRO A 155 -3.13 12.51 10.61
C PRO A 155 -2.69 13.59 11.58
N ARG A 156 -2.93 13.38 12.90
CA ARG A 156 -2.46 14.27 13.97
C ARG A 156 -1.05 13.94 14.47
N THR A 157 -0.46 12.85 13.98
CA THR A 157 0.86 12.38 14.39
C THR A 157 1.84 12.58 13.25
N THR A 158 3.01 13.14 13.52
CA THR A 158 4.08 13.22 12.54
C THR A 158 4.76 11.86 12.41
N VAL A 159 4.63 11.21 11.26
CA VAL A 159 5.36 9.99 10.92
C VAL A 159 6.36 10.30 9.81
N ARG A 160 7.64 10.10 10.07
CA ARG A 160 8.75 10.43 9.18
C ARG A 160 9.55 9.19 8.80
N LEU A 161 10.07 9.20 7.59
CA LEU A 161 10.88 8.13 7.02
C LEU A 161 12.23 8.70 6.57
N ALA A 162 13.32 8.09 7.01
CA ALA A 162 14.66 8.49 6.62
C ALA A 162 15.45 7.26 6.16
N ASP A 163 15.95 7.29 4.94
CA ASP A 163 16.79 6.22 4.38
C ASP A 163 18.25 6.66 4.31
N LEU A 164 19.09 5.97 5.03
CA LEU A 164 20.52 6.23 5.07
C LEU A 164 21.24 5.43 3.97
N GLU A 165 22.40 5.91 3.61
CA GLU A 165 23.28 5.25 2.66
C GLU A 165 23.77 3.90 3.19
N PRO A 166 23.81 2.84 2.36
CA PRO A 166 24.40 1.56 2.75
C PRO A 166 25.82 1.73 3.29
N GLY A 167 26.11 1.07 4.41
CA GLY A 167 27.41 1.18 5.08
C GLY A 167 27.54 2.36 6.05
N THR A 168 26.49 3.15 6.26
CA THR A 168 26.46 4.19 7.29
C THR A 168 26.69 3.55 8.67
N THR A 169 27.73 3.98 9.37
CA THR A 169 28.12 3.49 10.70
C THR A 169 27.63 4.43 11.80
N ALA A 170 27.64 3.93 13.04
CA ALA A 170 27.37 4.76 14.22
C ALA A 170 28.50 5.79 14.47
N PRO A 171 28.17 7.01 14.96
CA PRO A 171 26.82 7.54 15.16
C PRO A 171 26.14 7.87 13.84
N LEU A 172 24.83 7.67 13.76
CA LEU A 172 24.08 8.02 12.55
C LEU A 172 24.06 9.55 12.35
N PRO A 173 23.97 10.05 11.10
CA PRO A 173 23.85 11.47 10.84
C PRO A 173 22.58 12.06 11.49
N ALA A 174 22.60 13.36 11.77
CA ALA A 174 21.41 14.07 12.20
C ALA A 174 20.38 14.08 11.06
N ILE A 175 19.12 13.76 11.36
CA ILE A 175 18.04 13.69 10.37
C ILE A 175 17.28 15.02 10.38
N PRO A 176 17.34 15.79 9.28
CA PRO A 176 16.72 17.11 9.20
C PRO A 176 15.19 17.02 9.36
N TYR A 177 14.59 18.04 9.92
CA TYR A 177 13.13 18.19 10.03
C TYR A 177 12.57 18.97 8.83
N GLY A 178 11.26 18.90 8.61
CA GLY A 178 10.56 19.69 7.59
C GLY A 178 10.17 18.91 6.33
N GLN A 179 10.67 17.68 6.18
CA GLN A 179 10.25 16.74 5.15
C GLN A 179 9.89 15.41 5.79
N ASP A 180 8.82 14.78 5.30
CA ASP A 180 8.34 13.52 5.83
C ASP A 180 9.11 12.31 5.30
N GLU A 181 9.72 12.44 4.14
CA GLU A 181 10.47 11.39 3.46
C GLU A 181 11.80 11.93 2.94
N LEU A 182 12.87 11.35 3.45
CA LEU A 182 14.24 11.75 3.11
C LEU A 182 15.12 10.53 2.85
N ALA A 183 16.01 10.62 1.86
CA ALA A 183 17.10 9.68 1.65
C ALA A 183 18.43 10.40 1.58
N LEU A 184 19.43 9.91 2.29
CA LEU A 184 20.80 10.44 2.28
C LEU A 184 21.66 9.64 1.31
N ARG A 185 22.28 10.33 0.33
CA ARG A 185 23.29 9.75 -0.57
C ARG A 185 24.38 10.78 -0.83
N ASP A 186 25.62 10.37 -0.78
CA ASP A 186 26.79 11.23 -0.97
C ASP A 186 26.72 12.53 -0.14
N GLY A 187 26.29 12.43 1.12
CA GLY A 187 26.13 13.57 2.02
C GLY A 187 24.99 14.53 1.64
N THR A 188 24.17 14.20 0.65
CA THR A 188 23.05 15.03 0.20
C THR A 188 21.71 14.35 0.49
N TRP A 189 20.78 15.12 1.04
CA TRP A 189 19.41 14.65 1.26
C TRP A 189 18.56 14.78 0.01
N HIS A 190 17.76 13.75 -0.24
CA HIS A 190 16.82 13.68 -1.37
C HIS A 190 15.41 13.37 -0.86
N THR A 191 14.40 13.81 -1.62
CA THR A 191 12.99 13.50 -1.37
C THR A 191 12.40 12.77 -2.59
N PRO A 192 11.49 11.79 -2.40
CA PRO A 192 10.90 11.05 -3.51
C PRO A 192 10.01 11.95 -4.38
N THR A 193 9.93 11.62 -5.66
CA THR A 193 9.03 12.22 -6.63
C THR A 193 8.35 11.15 -7.47
N THR A 194 7.18 11.45 -8.01
CA THR A 194 6.58 10.66 -9.09
C THR A 194 6.51 11.53 -10.33
N GLU A 195 7.03 11.01 -11.45
CA GLU A 195 7.14 11.75 -12.69
C GLU A 195 6.41 11.04 -13.83
N PRO A 196 5.49 11.73 -14.52
CA PRO A 196 4.85 11.18 -15.70
C PRO A 196 5.88 10.81 -16.76
N GLN A 197 5.74 9.62 -17.31
CA GLN A 197 6.64 9.12 -18.34
C GLN A 197 6.22 9.61 -19.71
N GLN A 198 7.17 10.22 -20.43
CA GLN A 198 6.98 10.60 -21.83
C GLN A 198 6.87 9.34 -22.72
N PRO A 199 6.23 9.47 -23.92
CA PRO A 199 6.24 8.42 -24.91
C PRO A 199 7.68 8.08 -25.30
N LEU A 200 8.18 6.93 -24.86
CA LEU A 200 9.43 6.39 -25.38
C LEU A 200 9.09 5.39 -26.50
N PRO A 201 9.93 5.32 -27.55
CA PRO A 201 9.81 4.22 -28.48
C PRO A 201 9.97 2.91 -27.72
N ALA A 202 8.88 2.17 -27.59
CA ALA A 202 8.87 0.89 -26.90
C ALA A 202 9.10 -0.21 -27.93
N THR A 203 10.05 -1.11 -27.66
CA THR A 203 10.14 -2.37 -28.39
C THR A 203 9.54 -3.43 -27.48
N PRO A 204 8.26 -3.82 -27.69
CA PRO A 204 7.63 -4.81 -26.82
C PRO A 204 8.43 -6.11 -26.84
N PRO A 205 8.54 -6.81 -25.70
CA PRO A 205 9.15 -8.12 -25.68
C PRO A 205 8.36 -9.04 -26.61
N ARG A 206 9.04 -10.01 -27.21
CA ARG A 206 8.38 -11.00 -28.06
C ARG A 206 7.50 -11.90 -27.20
N LEU A 207 6.20 -11.65 -27.18
CA LEU A 207 5.21 -12.45 -26.45
C LEU A 207 4.73 -13.65 -27.28
N SER A 208 4.68 -13.48 -28.60
CA SER A 208 4.28 -14.56 -29.53
C SER A 208 5.26 -15.73 -29.51
N GLY A 209 4.72 -16.94 -29.39
CA GLY A 209 5.48 -18.20 -29.31
C GLY A 209 6.18 -18.42 -27.96
N GLY A 210 6.05 -17.49 -27.00
CA GLY A 210 6.67 -17.57 -25.68
C GLY A 210 5.96 -18.50 -24.70
N ARG A 211 6.68 -18.88 -23.64
CA ARG A 211 6.19 -19.64 -22.48
C ARG A 211 6.14 -18.73 -21.27
N PHE A 212 4.98 -18.65 -20.62
CA PHE A 212 4.81 -17.73 -19.50
C PHE A 212 4.25 -18.41 -18.26
N LEU A 213 4.74 -17.98 -17.10
CA LEU A 213 4.24 -18.38 -15.79
C LEU A 213 3.43 -17.22 -15.18
N ILE A 214 2.23 -17.50 -14.68
CA ILE A 214 1.38 -16.51 -14.02
C ILE A 214 0.98 -17.05 -12.65
N THR A 215 1.55 -16.50 -11.59
CA THR A 215 1.10 -16.80 -10.22
C THR A 215 -0.13 -15.95 -9.89
N GLY A 216 -1.10 -16.52 -9.18
CA GLY A 216 -2.42 -15.91 -9.08
C GLY A 216 -3.19 -15.94 -10.41
N GLY A 217 -2.74 -16.80 -11.36
CA GLY A 217 -3.22 -16.86 -12.73
C GLY A 217 -4.71 -17.20 -12.88
N MET A 218 -5.34 -17.77 -11.86
CA MET A 218 -6.78 -18.07 -11.82
C MET A 218 -7.60 -16.96 -11.15
N GLY A 219 -6.97 -15.89 -10.67
CA GLY A 219 -7.63 -14.67 -10.18
C GLY A 219 -8.07 -13.77 -11.34
N ALA A 220 -8.90 -12.75 -11.05
CA ALA A 220 -9.45 -11.87 -12.08
C ALA A 220 -8.37 -11.16 -12.92
N ILE A 221 -7.34 -10.60 -12.26
CA ILE A 221 -6.22 -9.93 -12.94
C ILE A 221 -5.33 -10.95 -13.66
N GLY A 222 -5.00 -12.08 -13.00
CA GLY A 222 -4.17 -13.13 -13.60
C GLY A 222 -4.79 -13.72 -14.87
N LEU A 223 -6.10 -13.96 -14.88
CA LEU A 223 -6.83 -14.39 -16.08
C LEU A 223 -6.79 -13.33 -17.19
N ARG A 224 -6.87 -12.05 -16.84
CA ARG A 224 -6.76 -10.99 -17.87
C ARG A 224 -5.36 -10.93 -18.48
N VAL A 225 -4.32 -11.13 -17.67
CA VAL A 225 -2.93 -11.26 -18.18
C VAL A 225 -2.80 -12.49 -19.08
N ALA A 226 -3.38 -13.63 -18.69
CA ALA A 226 -3.36 -14.85 -19.50
C ALA A 226 -4.05 -14.65 -20.86
N GLU A 227 -5.21 -14.00 -20.88
CA GLU A 227 -5.94 -13.65 -22.11
C GLU A 227 -5.12 -12.74 -23.01
N LEU A 228 -4.49 -11.69 -22.44
CA LEU A 228 -3.59 -10.81 -23.17
C LEU A 228 -2.47 -11.61 -23.86
N LEU A 229 -1.80 -12.51 -23.14
CA LEU A 229 -0.71 -13.32 -23.71
C LEU A 229 -1.21 -14.27 -24.78
N ALA A 230 -2.41 -14.84 -24.61
CA ALA A 230 -3.03 -15.66 -25.64
C ALA A 230 -3.43 -14.84 -26.88
N ASP A 231 -3.89 -13.57 -26.71
CA ASP A 231 -4.16 -12.64 -27.80
C ASP A 231 -2.88 -12.32 -28.59
N GLU A 232 -1.73 -12.21 -27.90
CA GLU A 232 -0.41 -12.00 -28.51
C GLU A 232 0.17 -13.30 -29.11
N GLY A 233 -0.52 -14.44 -29.04
CA GLY A 233 -0.10 -15.69 -29.62
C GLY A 233 1.00 -16.41 -28.85
N CYS A 234 0.98 -16.40 -27.53
CA CYS A 234 1.90 -17.21 -26.72
C CYS A 234 1.74 -18.70 -27.03
N ALA A 235 2.82 -19.46 -26.89
CA ALA A 235 2.77 -20.89 -27.11
C ALA A 235 2.25 -21.67 -25.91
N HIS A 236 2.57 -21.21 -24.70
CA HIS A 236 2.27 -21.96 -23.48
C HIS A 236 2.07 -21.05 -22.27
N LEU A 237 1.07 -21.35 -21.47
CA LEU A 237 0.78 -20.71 -20.20
C LEU A 237 0.82 -21.72 -19.06
N THR A 238 1.51 -21.39 -17.97
CA THR A 238 1.42 -22.11 -16.69
C THR A 238 0.75 -21.19 -15.69
N LEU A 239 -0.48 -21.52 -15.27
CA LEU A 239 -1.25 -20.75 -14.31
C LEU A 239 -1.18 -21.41 -12.95
N VAL A 240 -0.74 -20.65 -11.93
CA VAL A 240 -0.60 -21.15 -10.56
C VAL A 240 -1.55 -20.43 -9.63
N GLY A 241 -2.20 -21.16 -8.74
CA GLY A 241 -3.03 -20.63 -7.68
C GLY A 241 -3.46 -21.72 -6.70
N ARG A 242 -3.83 -21.35 -5.49
CA ARG A 242 -4.19 -22.32 -4.43
C ARG A 242 -5.50 -23.06 -4.72
N THR A 243 -6.41 -22.42 -5.44
CA THR A 243 -7.73 -22.98 -5.76
C THR A 243 -7.93 -22.93 -7.26
N VAL A 244 -8.29 -24.07 -7.84
CA VAL A 244 -8.68 -24.19 -9.25
C VAL A 244 -10.19 -24.06 -9.32
N PRO A 245 -10.74 -23.12 -10.11
CA PRO A 245 -12.18 -23.04 -10.33
C PRO A 245 -12.69 -24.31 -11.03
N ASP A 246 -13.71 -24.92 -10.48
CA ASP A 246 -14.37 -26.12 -11.02
C ASP A 246 -15.57 -25.78 -11.92
N GLU A 247 -16.19 -24.61 -11.67
CA GLU A 247 -17.34 -24.11 -12.42
C GLU A 247 -17.37 -22.57 -12.53
N GLY A 248 -18.37 -22.03 -13.20
CA GLY A 248 -18.61 -20.59 -13.33
C GLY A 248 -17.73 -19.91 -14.37
N GLU A 249 -17.81 -18.56 -14.41
CA GLU A 249 -17.17 -17.75 -15.46
C GLU A 249 -15.65 -17.94 -15.51
N ARG A 250 -14.98 -18.08 -14.37
CA ARG A 250 -13.52 -18.29 -14.34
C ARG A 250 -13.14 -19.64 -14.98
N ARG A 251 -13.93 -20.69 -14.76
CA ARG A 251 -13.71 -21.99 -15.41
C ARG A 251 -13.88 -21.88 -16.91
N HIS A 252 -14.95 -21.22 -17.38
CA HIS A 252 -15.17 -21.00 -18.81
C HIS A 252 -14.03 -20.21 -19.46
N ARG A 253 -13.45 -19.24 -18.77
CA ARG A 253 -12.29 -18.49 -19.25
C ARG A 253 -11.06 -19.38 -19.40
N LEU A 254 -10.79 -20.28 -18.43
CA LEU A 254 -9.70 -21.26 -18.51
C LEU A 254 -9.90 -22.22 -19.70
N ASP A 255 -11.12 -22.71 -19.90
CA ASP A 255 -11.43 -23.61 -21.03
C ASP A 255 -11.20 -22.91 -22.38
N ARG A 256 -11.59 -21.63 -22.51
CA ARG A 256 -11.29 -20.83 -23.71
C ARG A 256 -9.79 -20.62 -23.92
N LEU A 257 -9.02 -20.37 -22.86
CA LEU A 257 -7.56 -20.24 -22.96
C LEU A 257 -6.92 -21.52 -23.49
N GLY A 258 -7.34 -22.69 -23.00
CA GLY A 258 -6.84 -24.00 -23.45
C GLY A 258 -7.12 -24.31 -24.92
N THR A 259 -8.06 -23.60 -25.59
CA THR A 259 -8.27 -23.73 -27.05
C THR A 259 -7.32 -22.84 -27.88
N ARG A 260 -6.59 -21.91 -27.24
CA ARG A 260 -5.77 -20.89 -27.90
C ARG A 260 -4.28 -21.11 -27.75
N CYS A 261 -3.84 -21.71 -26.65
CA CYS A 261 -2.43 -22.05 -26.37
C CYS A 261 -2.36 -23.30 -25.49
N ALA A 262 -1.19 -23.91 -25.37
CA ALA A 262 -0.97 -24.95 -24.37
C ALA A 262 -1.12 -24.35 -22.96
N LEU A 263 -1.84 -25.07 -22.09
CA LEU A 263 -2.22 -24.55 -20.78
C LEU A 263 -1.98 -25.59 -19.68
N ASP A 264 -1.11 -25.28 -18.74
CA ASP A 264 -0.94 -26.02 -17.49
C ASP A 264 -1.61 -25.25 -16.34
N ILE A 265 -2.37 -25.94 -15.51
CA ILE A 265 -3.01 -25.39 -14.31
C ILE A 265 -2.43 -26.11 -13.10
N VAL A 266 -1.79 -25.37 -12.21
CA VAL A 266 -1.10 -25.88 -11.03
C VAL A 266 -1.79 -25.37 -9.75
N ALA A 267 -2.37 -26.30 -9.00
CA ALA A 267 -2.96 -26.01 -7.69
C ALA A 267 -1.86 -26.05 -6.62
N ALA A 268 -1.27 -24.90 -6.31
CA ALA A 268 -0.16 -24.81 -5.35
C ALA A 268 -0.06 -23.42 -4.70
N ASP A 269 0.64 -23.38 -3.58
CA ASP A 269 1.14 -22.11 -3.04
C ASP A 269 2.35 -21.65 -3.88
N VAL A 270 2.43 -20.35 -4.13
CA VAL A 270 3.53 -19.78 -4.91
C VAL A 270 4.91 -20.05 -4.30
N ARG A 271 5.00 -20.26 -3.00
CA ARG A 271 6.24 -20.54 -2.28
C ARG A 271 6.81 -21.94 -2.58
N ASP A 272 5.98 -22.85 -3.05
CA ASP A 272 6.37 -24.23 -3.37
C ASP A 272 6.86 -24.40 -4.82
N LEU A 273 6.80 -23.33 -5.64
CA LEU A 273 7.11 -23.39 -7.08
C LEU A 273 8.53 -23.86 -7.41
N PRO A 274 9.60 -23.50 -6.67
CA PRO A 274 10.94 -23.98 -6.99
C PRO A 274 11.02 -25.51 -7.02
N ALA A 275 10.36 -26.17 -6.07
CA ALA A 275 10.33 -27.64 -6.04
C ALA A 275 9.38 -28.24 -7.09
N LEU A 276 8.20 -27.62 -7.29
CA LEU A 276 7.17 -28.14 -8.19
C LEU A 276 7.52 -27.97 -9.67
N LEU A 277 8.28 -26.94 -10.01
CA LEU A 277 8.62 -26.56 -11.38
C LEU A 277 10.13 -26.70 -11.65
N ALA A 278 10.87 -27.45 -10.84
CA ALA A 278 12.31 -27.64 -11.00
C ALA A 278 12.71 -28.17 -12.39
N ASP A 279 11.91 -29.09 -12.91
CA ASP A 279 12.12 -29.72 -14.24
C ASP A 279 11.31 -29.03 -15.36
N ALA A 280 10.61 -27.93 -15.06
CA ALA A 280 9.82 -27.24 -16.07
C ALA A 280 10.74 -26.59 -17.12
N PRO A 281 10.34 -26.59 -18.41
CA PRO A 281 11.05 -25.83 -19.41
C PRO A 281 11.12 -24.35 -19.03
N ARG A 282 12.24 -23.71 -19.41
CA ARG A 282 12.47 -22.28 -19.16
C ARG A 282 11.26 -21.44 -19.60
N PHE A 283 10.92 -20.46 -18.77
CA PHE A 283 9.94 -19.42 -19.09
C PHE A 283 10.61 -18.22 -19.78
N ASP A 284 9.91 -17.59 -20.72
CA ASP A 284 10.33 -16.34 -21.36
C ASP A 284 9.94 -15.13 -20.51
N GLY A 285 8.88 -15.27 -19.70
CA GLY A 285 8.45 -14.26 -18.74
C GLY A 285 7.59 -14.83 -17.63
N VAL A 286 7.60 -14.12 -16.51
CA VAL A 286 6.84 -14.46 -15.30
C VAL A 286 6.02 -13.26 -14.84
N PHE A 287 4.74 -13.50 -14.55
CA PHE A 287 3.84 -12.49 -13.99
C PHE A 287 3.41 -12.90 -12.58
N HIS A 288 3.78 -12.11 -11.60
CA HIS A 288 3.42 -12.37 -10.21
C HIS A 288 2.21 -11.54 -9.81
N THR A 289 1.01 -12.09 -9.99
CA THR A 289 -0.26 -11.43 -9.64
C THR A 289 -0.86 -11.96 -8.35
N ALA A 290 -0.19 -12.94 -7.69
CA ALA A 290 -0.66 -13.50 -6.43
C ALA A 290 -0.63 -12.45 -5.31
N GLY A 291 -1.72 -12.37 -4.56
CA GLY A 291 -1.86 -11.47 -3.43
C GLY A 291 -3.15 -11.73 -2.67
N VAL A 292 -3.18 -11.27 -1.44
CA VAL A 292 -4.34 -11.31 -0.54
C VAL A 292 -4.49 -9.93 0.10
N LEU A 293 -5.70 -9.47 0.23
CA LEU A 293 -6.05 -8.24 0.94
C LEU A 293 -6.61 -8.63 2.32
N ARG A 294 -6.14 -7.96 3.37
CA ARG A 294 -6.63 -8.05 4.74
C ARG A 294 -6.63 -6.65 5.31
N ASP A 295 -7.62 -5.86 4.92
CA ASP A 295 -7.75 -4.48 5.35
C ASP A 295 -8.01 -4.40 6.85
N GLY A 296 -7.56 -3.32 7.45
CA GLY A 296 -7.66 -3.00 8.86
C GLY A 296 -6.56 -2.03 9.27
N LEU A 297 -6.86 -1.18 10.24
CA LEU A 297 -5.85 -0.27 10.80
C LEU A 297 -4.67 -1.04 11.38
N ALA A 298 -3.47 -0.49 11.28
CA ALA A 298 -2.24 -1.11 11.78
C ALA A 298 -2.37 -1.58 13.23
N ARG A 299 -3.06 -0.81 14.08
CA ARG A 299 -3.31 -1.16 15.49
C ARG A 299 -4.15 -2.42 15.69
N GLY A 300 -5.02 -2.78 14.72
CA GLY A 300 -5.94 -3.93 14.79
C GLY A 300 -5.41 -5.18 14.06
N LEU A 301 -4.33 -5.07 13.30
CA LEU A 301 -3.80 -6.20 12.54
C LEU A 301 -3.10 -7.21 13.45
N THR A 302 -3.50 -8.47 13.35
CA THR A 302 -2.83 -9.57 14.06
C THR A 302 -1.58 -10.02 13.30
N PRO A 303 -0.57 -10.62 13.98
CA PRO A 303 0.59 -11.20 13.32
C PRO A 303 0.23 -12.18 12.20
N GLN A 304 -0.83 -12.95 12.38
CA GLN A 304 -1.31 -13.88 11.37
C GLN A 304 -1.82 -13.15 10.11
N ARG A 305 -2.64 -12.11 10.25
CA ARG A 305 -3.13 -11.31 9.10
C ARG A 305 -1.97 -10.67 8.34
N ILE A 306 -0.96 -10.17 9.05
CA ILE A 306 0.26 -9.61 8.43
C ILE A 306 0.98 -10.69 7.61
N ALA A 307 1.19 -11.88 8.17
CA ALA A 307 1.83 -13.00 7.48
C ALA A 307 1.02 -13.49 6.26
N GLU A 308 -0.32 -13.51 6.35
CA GLU A 308 -1.20 -13.87 5.23
C GLU A 308 -1.04 -12.92 4.03
N VAL A 309 -0.80 -11.64 4.27
CA VAL A 309 -0.62 -10.63 3.22
C VAL A 309 0.80 -10.67 2.66
N LEU A 310 1.83 -10.76 3.52
CA LEU A 310 3.23 -10.79 3.08
C LEU A 310 3.61 -12.10 2.42
N GLY A 311 3.10 -13.23 2.91
CA GLY A 311 3.50 -14.57 2.45
C GLY A 311 3.45 -14.75 0.93
N PRO A 312 2.30 -14.56 0.26
CA PRO A 312 2.22 -14.71 -1.19
C PRO A 312 3.06 -13.68 -1.95
N LYS A 313 3.26 -12.46 -1.44
CA LYS A 313 4.04 -11.42 -2.11
C LYS A 313 5.54 -11.57 -1.84
N ALA A 314 6.00 -11.40 -0.62
CA ALA A 314 7.41 -11.51 -0.29
C ALA A 314 7.93 -12.94 -0.50
N GLY A 315 7.26 -13.96 0.04
CA GLY A 315 7.64 -15.36 -0.15
C GLY A 315 7.57 -15.79 -1.62
N GLY A 316 6.54 -15.33 -2.33
CA GLY A 316 6.40 -15.57 -3.77
C GLY A 316 7.52 -14.97 -4.59
N ALA A 317 7.92 -13.73 -4.30
CA ALA A 317 9.04 -13.08 -5.00
C ALA A 317 10.37 -13.83 -4.82
N HIS A 318 10.65 -14.34 -3.60
CA HIS A 318 11.81 -15.18 -3.33
C HIS A 318 11.75 -16.51 -4.10
N ALA A 319 10.61 -17.20 -4.06
CA ALA A 319 10.43 -18.44 -4.79
C ALA A 319 10.62 -18.26 -6.32
N LEU A 320 10.11 -17.16 -6.87
CA LEU A 320 10.31 -16.83 -8.28
C LEU A 320 11.77 -16.49 -8.60
N ALA A 321 12.48 -15.80 -7.70
CA ALA A 321 13.90 -15.54 -7.91
C ALA A 321 14.73 -16.83 -7.91
N GLU A 322 14.41 -17.78 -7.02
CA GLU A 322 15.03 -19.11 -7.00
C GLU A 322 14.71 -19.89 -8.27
N LEU A 323 13.44 -19.99 -8.66
CA LEU A 323 12.98 -20.69 -9.86
C LEU A 323 13.66 -20.17 -11.14
N THR A 324 13.85 -18.85 -11.23
CA THR A 324 14.40 -18.20 -12.44
C THR A 324 15.91 -17.97 -12.38
N ALA A 325 16.58 -18.37 -11.29
CA ALA A 325 18.00 -18.08 -11.06
C ALA A 325 18.91 -18.63 -12.17
N ALA A 326 18.61 -19.83 -12.67
CA ALA A 326 19.40 -20.53 -13.67
C ALA A 326 18.94 -20.26 -15.13
N HIS A 327 17.98 -19.36 -15.36
CA HIS A 327 17.51 -19.06 -16.72
C HIS A 327 18.56 -18.26 -17.49
N GLU A 328 19.06 -18.81 -18.60
CA GLU A 328 19.99 -18.14 -19.53
C GLU A 328 19.42 -18.14 -20.95
N PRO A 329 19.19 -16.97 -21.57
CA PRO A 329 19.25 -15.63 -20.98
C PRO A 329 18.19 -15.45 -19.89
N PRO A 330 18.34 -14.49 -18.95
CA PRO A 330 17.34 -14.24 -17.90
C PRO A 330 15.97 -13.94 -18.50
N CYS A 331 14.90 -14.56 -17.94
CA CYS A 331 13.54 -14.18 -18.29
C CYS A 331 13.16 -12.87 -17.59
N PHE A 332 12.23 -12.12 -18.17
CA PHE A 332 11.68 -10.98 -17.43
C PHE A 332 10.71 -11.47 -16.34
N VAL A 333 10.64 -10.70 -15.24
CA VAL A 333 9.67 -10.92 -14.16
C VAL A 333 8.92 -9.62 -13.89
N ALA A 334 7.59 -9.66 -13.96
CA ALA A 334 6.71 -8.53 -13.68
C ALA A 334 5.97 -8.79 -12.35
N LEU A 335 6.37 -8.07 -11.30
CA LEU A 335 5.72 -8.10 -9.99
C LEU A 335 4.55 -7.11 -9.97
N PHE A 336 3.35 -7.59 -9.69
CA PHE A 336 2.16 -6.76 -9.54
C PHE A 336 2.12 -6.19 -8.11
N SER A 337 2.69 -5.01 -7.96
CA SER A 337 2.63 -4.16 -6.79
C SER A 337 1.35 -3.30 -6.79
N SER A 338 1.28 -2.31 -5.95
CA SER A 338 0.13 -1.41 -5.83
C SER A 338 0.58 0.04 -5.62
N VAL A 339 -0.20 0.97 -6.13
CA VAL A 339 -0.08 2.40 -5.82
C VAL A 339 -0.12 2.67 -4.31
N ALA A 340 -0.75 1.80 -3.52
CA ALA A 340 -0.78 1.89 -2.06
C ALA A 340 0.61 1.87 -1.40
N ALA A 341 1.63 1.28 -2.05
CA ALA A 341 3.01 1.31 -1.58
C ALA A 341 3.64 2.70 -1.66
N VAL A 342 3.18 3.55 -2.61
CA VAL A 342 3.73 4.88 -2.88
C VAL A 342 2.84 5.99 -2.33
N ARG A 343 1.51 5.86 -2.47
CA ARG A 343 0.53 6.92 -2.14
C ARG A 343 -0.29 6.64 -0.88
N ALA A 344 -0.10 5.47 -0.28
CA ALA A 344 -0.83 4.98 0.88
C ALA A 344 -2.36 4.93 0.70
N ASN A 345 -3.00 4.05 1.45
CA ASN A 345 -4.44 3.99 1.60
C ASN A 345 -4.77 3.70 3.06
N LEU A 346 -5.80 4.34 3.59
CA LEU A 346 -6.27 4.10 4.95
C LEU A 346 -6.61 2.61 5.14
N GLY A 347 -6.14 2.02 6.26
CA GLY A 347 -6.44 0.61 6.59
C GLY A 347 -5.70 -0.44 5.76
N GLN A 348 -4.71 -0.06 4.96
CA GLN A 348 -3.96 -0.98 4.09
C GLN A 348 -2.48 -1.11 4.46
N SER A 349 -2.13 -0.92 5.73
CA SER A 349 -0.74 -0.86 6.20
C SER A 349 0.07 -2.13 5.89
N ALA A 350 -0.48 -3.34 6.13
CA ALA A 350 0.19 -4.59 5.76
C ALA A 350 0.25 -4.80 4.24
N TYR A 351 -0.79 -4.38 3.51
CA TYR A 351 -0.84 -4.47 2.05
C TYR A 351 0.16 -3.50 1.39
N ALA A 352 0.26 -2.27 1.88
CA ALA A 352 1.24 -1.28 1.43
C ALA A 352 2.67 -1.76 1.70
N ALA A 353 2.95 -2.30 2.90
CA ALA A 353 4.24 -2.88 3.23
C ALA A 353 4.62 -4.05 2.32
N ALA A 354 3.69 -4.97 2.04
CA ALA A 354 3.94 -6.12 1.18
C ALA A 354 4.19 -5.73 -0.29
N ASN A 355 3.50 -4.70 -0.79
CA ASN A 355 3.74 -4.18 -2.14
C ASN A 355 5.05 -3.39 -2.22
N ALA A 356 5.37 -2.56 -1.22
CA ALA A 356 6.66 -1.89 -1.14
C ALA A 356 7.83 -2.89 -1.05
N TYR A 357 7.63 -4.04 -0.37
CA TYR A 357 8.59 -5.14 -0.41
C TYR A 357 8.87 -5.61 -1.84
N LEU A 358 7.83 -5.79 -2.67
CA LEU A 358 7.98 -6.16 -4.08
C LEU A 358 8.76 -5.10 -4.87
N ASP A 359 8.53 -3.81 -4.59
CA ASP A 359 9.20 -2.70 -5.26
C ASP A 359 10.71 -2.74 -4.98
N GLY A 360 11.10 -2.89 -3.71
CA GLY A 360 12.48 -3.04 -3.28
C GLY A 360 13.11 -4.33 -3.82
N PHE A 361 12.37 -5.44 -3.81
CA PHE A 361 12.85 -6.72 -4.33
C PHE A 361 13.14 -6.66 -5.83
N ALA A 362 12.24 -6.08 -6.62
CA ALA A 362 12.48 -5.88 -8.06
C ALA A 362 13.70 -4.97 -8.32
N ALA A 363 13.85 -3.90 -7.54
CA ALA A 363 15.01 -3.01 -7.65
C ALA A 363 16.32 -3.74 -7.33
N ARG A 364 16.35 -4.56 -6.28
CA ARG A 364 17.49 -5.43 -5.95
C ARG A 364 17.83 -6.41 -7.06
N GLN A 365 16.83 -7.01 -7.71
CA GLN A 365 17.05 -7.92 -8.84
C GLN A 365 17.59 -7.17 -10.07
N ARG A 366 17.12 -5.94 -10.32
CA ARG A 366 17.68 -5.09 -11.39
C ARG A 366 19.14 -4.72 -11.13
N ALA A 367 19.51 -4.39 -9.90
CA ALA A 367 20.91 -4.15 -9.52
C ALA A 367 21.81 -5.38 -9.76
N ALA A 368 21.22 -6.59 -9.72
CA ALA A 368 21.90 -7.84 -10.10
C ALA A 368 21.82 -8.15 -11.63
N GLY A 369 21.43 -7.20 -12.47
CA GLY A 369 21.34 -7.34 -13.93
C GLY A 369 20.16 -8.14 -14.44
N ARG A 370 19.16 -8.44 -13.62
CA ARG A 370 17.97 -9.20 -14.01
C ARG A 370 16.83 -8.28 -14.46
N PRO A 371 16.06 -8.61 -15.50
CA PRO A 371 15.01 -7.75 -16.05
C PRO A 371 13.71 -7.87 -15.25
N TRP A 372 13.70 -7.30 -14.03
CA TRP A 372 12.54 -7.32 -13.13
C TRP A 372 11.82 -5.98 -13.10
N TYR A 373 10.50 -6.04 -13.33
CA TYR A 373 9.58 -4.90 -13.23
C TYR A 373 8.87 -4.93 -11.88
N SER A 374 8.67 -3.76 -11.27
CA SER A 374 7.63 -3.56 -10.27
C SER A 374 6.53 -2.68 -10.86
N LEU A 375 5.29 -3.16 -10.83
CA LEU A 375 4.14 -2.51 -11.42
C LEU A 375 3.17 -2.13 -10.30
N GLY A 376 3.25 -0.88 -9.85
CA GLY A 376 2.38 -0.29 -8.83
C GLY A 376 1.02 0.08 -9.42
N TRP A 377 0.10 -0.89 -9.47
CA TRP A 377 -1.23 -0.73 -10.04
C TRP A 377 -2.15 0.12 -9.16
N GLY A 378 -2.88 1.03 -9.80
CA GLY A 378 -4.05 1.67 -9.22
C GLY A 378 -5.25 0.73 -9.08
N LEU A 379 -6.40 1.28 -8.74
CA LEU A 379 -7.63 0.52 -8.58
C LEU A 379 -8.08 -0.09 -9.91
N TRP A 380 -8.45 -1.37 -9.88
CA TRP A 380 -9.06 -2.08 -11.02
C TRP A 380 -10.56 -2.24 -10.80
N THR A 381 -11.34 -2.29 -11.89
CA THR A 381 -12.79 -2.60 -11.84
C THR A 381 -13.09 -4.08 -11.66
N VAL A 382 -12.08 -4.92 -11.45
CA VAL A 382 -12.20 -6.38 -11.28
C VAL A 382 -11.35 -6.88 -10.13
N GLY A 383 -11.67 -8.07 -9.64
CA GLY A 383 -10.92 -8.73 -8.55
C GLY A 383 -11.13 -8.03 -7.21
N MET A 384 -10.06 -7.69 -6.50
CA MET A 384 -10.14 -7.01 -5.19
C MET A 384 -10.77 -5.61 -5.26
N GLY A 385 -10.81 -4.99 -6.43
CA GLY A 385 -11.39 -3.67 -6.64
C GLY A 385 -12.83 -3.69 -7.15
N GLU A 386 -13.41 -4.87 -7.43
CA GLU A 386 -14.72 -5.01 -8.07
C GLU A 386 -15.83 -4.31 -7.29
N ASP A 387 -15.87 -4.52 -5.98
CA ASP A 387 -16.85 -3.91 -5.09
C ASP A 387 -16.51 -2.46 -4.71
N VAL A 388 -15.23 -2.07 -4.83
CA VAL A 388 -14.73 -0.74 -4.44
C VAL A 388 -14.82 0.26 -5.60
N ALA A 389 -14.55 -0.16 -6.83
CA ALA A 389 -14.44 0.73 -7.99
C ALA A 389 -15.70 1.58 -8.26
N PRO A 390 -16.93 1.05 -8.16
CA PRO A 390 -18.13 1.86 -8.36
C PRO A 390 -18.25 3.00 -7.35
N ARG A 391 -17.89 2.75 -6.09
CA ARG A 391 -17.89 3.75 -5.02
C ARG A 391 -16.75 4.75 -5.18
N ALA A 392 -15.55 4.27 -5.49
CA ALA A 392 -14.39 5.11 -5.75
C ALA A 392 -14.66 6.14 -6.86
N ALA A 393 -15.41 5.74 -7.89
CA ALA A 393 -15.81 6.62 -8.99
C ALA A 393 -16.71 7.78 -8.53
N THR A 394 -17.57 7.58 -7.52
CA THR A 394 -18.41 8.67 -6.96
C THR A 394 -17.59 9.74 -6.24
N HIS A 395 -16.40 9.39 -5.76
CA HIS A 395 -15.44 10.28 -5.12
C HIS A 395 -14.33 10.78 -6.06
N GLY A 396 -14.51 10.59 -7.35
CA GLY A 396 -13.53 11.03 -8.35
C GLY A 396 -12.24 10.22 -8.39
N VAL A 397 -12.20 9.04 -7.75
CA VAL A 397 -11.08 8.10 -7.83
C VAL A 397 -11.32 7.16 -9.02
N PRO A 398 -10.56 7.33 -10.11
CA PRO A 398 -10.76 6.54 -11.32
C PRO A 398 -10.21 5.12 -11.14
N ALA A 399 -10.87 4.14 -11.74
CA ALA A 399 -10.43 2.75 -11.78
C ALA A 399 -10.09 2.31 -13.20
N LEU A 400 -9.10 1.42 -13.30
CA LEU A 400 -8.67 0.80 -14.55
C LEU A 400 -9.65 -0.31 -14.95
N THR A 401 -10.15 -0.25 -16.19
CA THR A 401 -10.84 -1.40 -16.77
C THR A 401 -9.84 -2.52 -17.10
N PRO A 402 -10.30 -3.77 -17.29
CA PRO A 402 -9.42 -4.85 -17.75
C PRO A 402 -8.67 -4.55 -19.05
N ASP A 403 -9.28 -3.77 -19.95
CA ASP A 403 -8.67 -3.37 -21.22
C ASP A 403 -7.63 -2.28 -21.05
N ASP A 404 -7.87 -1.28 -20.18
CA ASP A 404 -6.88 -0.27 -19.80
C ASP A 404 -5.65 -0.93 -19.19
N GLY A 405 -5.85 -1.85 -18.26
CA GLY A 405 -4.76 -2.59 -17.63
C GLY A 405 -3.94 -3.42 -18.62
N ALA A 406 -4.61 -4.09 -19.57
CA ALA A 406 -3.93 -4.84 -20.63
C ALA A 406 -3.12 -3.91 -21.55
N ALA A 407 -3.67 -2.75 -21.94
CA ALA A 407 -2.98 -1.78 -22.76
C ALA A 407 -1.75 -1.16 -22.05
N LEU A 408 -1.90 -0.83 -20.76
CA LEU A 408 -0.80 -0.34 -19.93
C LEU A 408 0.29 -1.39 -19.78
N LEU A 409 -0.08 -2.66 -19.53
CA LEU A 409 0.88 -3.75 -19.41
C LEU A 409 1.71 -3.94 -20.67
N ARG A 410 1.06 -3.96 -21.86
CA ARG A 410 1.78 -4.00 -23.15
C ARG A 410 2.78 -2.85 -23.28
N THR A 411 2.34 -1.63 -22.95
CA THR A 411 3.17 -0.44 -23.04
C THR A 411 4.38 -0.52 -22.14
N VAL A 412 4.21 -0.97 -20.89
CA VAL A 412 5.28 -1.03 -19.90
C VAL A 412 6.27 -2.15 -20.20
N LEU A 413 5.80 -3.29 -20.66
CA LEU A 413 6.69 -4.41 -21.06
C LEU A 413 7.59 -4.04 -22.25
N GLY A 414 7.23 -3.04 -23.04
CA GLY A 414 8.07 -2.47 -24.09
C GLY A 414 9.11 -1.45 -23.61
N ARG A 415 9.16 -1.14 -22.32
CA ARG A 415 10.09 -0.18 -21.72
C ARG A 415 11.16 -0.90 -20.89
N PRO A 416 12.27 -0.22 -20.56
CA PRO A 416 13.26 -0.79 -19.65
C PRO A 416 12.65 -1.24 -18.31
N PRO A 417 13.13 -2.34 -17.71
CA PRO A 417 12.68 -2.76 -16.39
C PRO A 417 12.89 -1.66 -15.33
N ALA A 418 11.80 -1.27 -14.66
CA ALA A 418 11.80 -0.23 -13.64
C ALA A 418 10.63 -0.42 -12.65
N HIS A 419 10.51 0.51 -11.71
CA HIS A 419 9.30 0.66 -10.90
C HIS A 419 8.36 1.66 -11.61
N TYR A 420 7.24 1.18 -12.11
CA TYR A 420 6.20 1.96 -12.75
C TYR A 420 4.96 2.04 -11.87
N VAL A 421 4.40 3.24 -11.74
CA VAL A 421 3.08 3.48 -11.12
C VAL A 421 2.07 3.63 -12.24
N LEU A 422 1.05 2.81 -12.23
CA LEU A 422 0.08 2.64 -13.31
C LEU A 422 -1.32 2.92 -12.76
N SER A 423 -1.88 4.08 -13.07
CA SER A 423 -3.19 4.48 -12.56
C SER A 423 -4.04 5.16 -13.61
N ALA A 424 -5.35 5.09 -13.46
CA ALA A 424 -6.25 5.91 -14.25
C ALA A 424 -6.16 7.38 -13.81
N THR A 425 -6.38 8.31 -14.74
CA THR A 425 -6.50 9.73 -14.41
C THR A 425 -7.97 10.12 -14.30
N ALA A 426 -8.30 10.93 -13.31
CA ALA A 426 -9.61 11.55 -13.23
C ALA A 426 -9.81 12.45 -14.48
N GLN A 427 -10.80 12.13 -15.29
CA GLN A 427 -11.30 13.15 -16.23
C GLN A 427 -11.92 14.25 -15.37
N ALA A 428 -11.46 15.49 -15.56
CA ALA A 428 -12.07 16.65 -14.92
C ALA A 428 -13.55 16.69 -15.32
N LYS A 429 -14.43 16.21 -14.46
CA LYS A 429 -15.88 16.37 -14.58
C LYS A 429 -16.40 17.04 -13.33
N GLY A 430 -16.97 18.21 -13.57
CA GLY A 430 -18.10 18.87 -12.93
C GLY A 430 -18.29 18.69 -11.42
N GLU A 431 -18.55 19.78 -10.81
CA GLU A 431 -18.90 20.12 -9.44
C GLU A 431 -19.49 19.00 -8.55
N PRO A 432 -19.18 18.97 -7.25
CA PRO A 432 -19.74 18.02 -6.31
C PRO A 432 -21.25 18.25 -6.18
N MET A 433 -22.02 17.21 -6.41
CA MET A 433 -23.47 17.21 -6.21
C MET A 433 -23.77 17.20 -4.71
N THR A 434 -24.10 18.34 -4.15
CA THR A 434 -24.71 18.46 -2.83
C THR A 434 -26.16 18.01 -2.91
N ALA A 435 -26.46 16.81 -2.45
CA ALA A 435 -27.83 16.38 -2.20
C ALA A 435 -28.23 16.85 -0.79
N ALA A 436 -29.12 17.84 -0.72
CA ALA A 436 -29.75 18.25 0.55
C ALA A 436 -30.71 17.15 1.01
N VAL A 437 -30.49 16.65 2.22
CA VAL A 437 -31.42 15.76 2.94
C VAL A 437 -32.06 16.59 4.04
N GLU A 438 -33.40 16.58 4.10
CA GLU A 438 -34.17 17.28 5.14
C GLU A 438 -33.92 16.64 6.53
N PRO A 439 -33.96 17.43 7.63
CA PRO A 439 -33.51 16.98 8.94
C PRO A 439 -34.59 16.17 9.68
N GLU A 440 -34.36 14.88 9.87
CA GLU A 440 -34.98 14.12 10.96
C GLU A 440 -34.24 14.37 12.28
N THR A 441 -34.97 14.49 13.38
CA THR A 441 -34.43 14.88 14.69
C THR A 441 -33.70 13.72 15.37
N GLY A 442 -32.38 13.83 15.52
CA GLY A 442 -31.50 12.89 16.25
C GLY A 442 -30.38 12.32 15.39
N LEU A 443 -29.21 12.03 16.02
CA LEU A 443 -28.05 11.50 15.31
C LEU A 443 -28.22 10.03 14.88
N TRP A 444 -28.88 9.23 15.72
CA TRP A 444 -29.07 7.80 15.47
C TRP A 444 -29.79 7.49 14.14
N PRO A 445 -30.94 8.12 13.80
CA PRO A 445 -31.59 7.86 12.50
C PRO A 445 -30.66 8.15 11.32
N HIS A 446 -29.90 9.25 11.36
CA HIS A 446 -28.98 9.63 10.30
C HIS A 446 -27.81 8.63 10.18
N LEU A 447 -27.19 8.27 11.32
CA LEU A 447 -26.11 7.27 11.34
C LEU A 447 -26.62 5.91 10.85
N ALA A 448 -27.75 5.43 11.36
CA ALA A 448 -28.30 4.13 10.96
C ALA A 448 -28.69 4.10 9.47
N ALA A 449 -29.23 5.21 8.94
CA ALA A 449 -29.54 5.33 7.52
C ALA A 449 -28.27 5.32 6.66
N ALA A 450 -27.24 6.05 7.04
CA ALA A 450 -25.95 6.08 6.37
C ALA A 450 -25.29 4.70 6.40
N LEU A 451 -25.25 4.04 7.56
CA LEU A 451 -24.69 2.69 7.72
C LEU A 451 -25.42 1.67 6.84
N ARG A 452 -26.77 1.64 6.87
CA ARG A 452 -27.54 0.73 6.01
C ARG A 452 -27.26 0.93 4.53
N LYS A 453 -27.19 2.18 4.11
CA LYS A 453 -26.95 2.55 2.71
C LYS A 453 -25.54 2.16 2.25
N ILE A 454 -24.53 2.46 3.06
CA ILE A 454 -23.12 2.34 2.66
C ILE A 454 -22.61 0.91 2.88
N LEU A 455 -23.01 0.25 3.97
CA LEU A 455 -22.66 -1.15 4.23
C LEU A 455 -23.58 -2.15 3.51
N HIS A 456 -24.61 -1.68 2.79
CA HIS A 456 -25.59 -2.50 2.07
C HIS A 456 -26.29 -3.55 2.95
N VAL A 457 -26.57 -3.19 4.20
CA VAL A 457 -27.27 -4.04 5.16
C VAL A 457 -28.73 -3.57 5.35
N THR A 458 -29.63 -4.50 5.67
CA THR A 458 -31.04 -4.19 5.88
C THR A 458 -31.33 -3.60 7.26
N GLU A 459 -30.57 -4.05 8.26
CA GLU A 459 -30.71 -3.64 9.65
C GLU A 459 -29.35 -3.31 10.25
N VAL A 460 -29.32 -2.38 11.20
CA VAL A 460 -28.14 -1.99 11.96
C VAL A 460 -28.54 -1.90 13.42
N SER A 461 -27.80 -2.61 14.27
CA SER A 461 -27.96 -2.61 15.73
C SER A 461 -26.83 -1.81 16.41
N PRO A 462 -27.09 -1.20 17.57
CA PRO A 462 -26.03 -0.60 18.39
C PRO A 462 -24.91 -1.57 18.80
N ASP A 463 -25.19 -2.87 18.84
CA ASP A 463 -24.22 -3.90 19.23
C ASP A 463 -23.37 -4.40 18.05
N ASP A 464 -23.68 -4.01 16.82
CA ASP A 464 -22.94 -4.41 15.64
C ASP A 464 -21.53 -3.83 15.63
N ASP A 465 -20.58 -4.58 15.05
CA ASP A 465 -19.22 -4.13 14.78
C ASP A 465 -19.04 -3.86 13.30
N LEU A 466 -18.72 -2.61 12.95
CA LEU A 466 -18.59 -2.15 11.57
C LEU A 466 -17.51 -2.91 10.77
N LEU A 467 -16.44 -3.36 11.45
CA LEU A 467 -15.37 -4.13 10.78
C LEU A 467 -15.85 -5.56 10.47
N GLU A 468 -16.64 -6.17 11.35
CA GLU A 468 -17.28 -7.46 11.09
C GLU A 468 -18.36 -7.36 10.01
N MET A 469 -19.03 -6.19 9.92
CA MET A 469 -19.99 -5.88 8.85
C MET A 469 -19.31 -5.57 7.50
N GLY A 470 -17.98 -5.54 7.43
CA GLY A 470 -17.24 -5.33 6.20
C GLY A 470 -16.90 -3.87 5.89
N LEU A 471 -16.87 -2.98 6.90
CA LEU A 471 -16.44 -1.60 6.71
C LEU A 471 -15.03 -1.56 6.12
N ASP A 472 -14.87 -0.92 4.99
CA ASP A 472 -13.58 -0.58 4.37
C ASP A 472 -13.25 0.92 4.48
N SER A 473 -12.02 1.29 4.07
CA SER A 473 -11.55 2.67 4.17
C SER A 473 -12.33 3.66 3.31
N MET A 474 -12.89 3.19 2.18
CA MET A 474 -13.69 4.02 1.30
C MET A 474 -15.09 4.25 1.89
N MET A 475 -15.68 3.19 2.47
CA MET A 475 -16.95 3.29 3.21
C MET A 475 -16.85 4.26 4.40
N ALA A 476 -15.70 4.28 5.08
CA ALA A 476 -15.47 5.21 6.18
C ALA A 476 -15.46 6.68 5.70
N VAL A 477 -14.84 6.95 4.55
CA VAL A 477 -14.86 8.29 3.93
C VAL A 477 -16.28 8.66 3.49
N GLU A 478 -17.03 7.71 2.91
CA GLU A 478 -18.44 7.93 2.53
C GLU A 478 -19.34 8.21 3.72
N LEU A 479 -19.14 7.47 4.83
CA LEU A 479 -19.86 7.69 6.08
C LEU A 479 -19.56 9.09 6.66
N ALA A 480 -18.28 9.49 6.66
CA ALA A 480 -17.89 10.83 7.09
C ALA A 480 -18.54 11.91 6.25
N ALA A 481 -18.52 11.76 4.92
CA ALA A 481 -19.16 12.69 3.99
C ALA A 481 -20.68 12.74 4.17
N ALA A 482 -21.33 11.60 4.38
CA ALA A 482 -22.78 11.52 4.61
C ALA A 482 -23.19 12.21 5.91
N LEU A 483 -22.39 12.08 6.98
CA LEU A 483 -22.63 12.72 8.27
C LEU A 483 -22.24 14.21 8.26
N SER A 484 -21.27 14.62 7.45
CA SER A 484 -20.93 16.04 7.25
C SER A 484 -22.07 16.81 6.62
N GLY A 485 -22.87 16.18 5.76
CA GLY A 485 -24.13 16.73 5.24
C GLY A 485 -25.18 17.02 6.32
N SER A 486 -25.04 16.43 7.51
CA SER A 486 -25.88 16.66 8.70
C SER A 486 -25.28 17.70 9.67
N GLY A 487 -24.25 18.45 9.26
CA GLY A 487 -23.59 19.48 10.06
C GLY A 487 -22.57 18.97 11.08
N LEU A 488 -22.10 17.72 10.94
CA LEU A 488 -21.03 17.14 11.76
C LEU A 488 -19.75 17.07 10.93
N ASP A 489 -18.67 17.66 11.42
CA ASP A 489 -17.35 17.46 10.84
C ASP A 489 -16.74 16.18 11.42
N VAL A 490 -16.85 15.09 10.64
CA VAL A 490 -16.49 13.73 11.07
C VAL A 490 -15.20 13.28 10.39
N ASP A 491 -14.18 13.01 11.21
CA ASP A 491 -12.97 12.35 10.73
C ASP A 491 -13.29 10.87 10.37
N PRO A 492 -13.03 10.40 9.14
CA PRO A 492 -13.26 9.00 8.76
C PRO A 492 -12.62 7.98 9.71
N MET A 493 -11.58 8.37 10.44
CA MET A 493 -10.92 7.50 11.41
C MET A 493 -11.81 7.10 12.58
N VAL A 494 -12.81 7.91 12.92
CA VAL A 494 -13.71 7.63 14.05
C VAL A 494 -14.46 6.30 13.89
N PHE A 495 -14.77 5.87 12.65
CA PHE A 495 -15.45 4.61 12.35
C PHE A 495 -14.58 3.40 12.64
N PHE A 496 -13.27 3.56 12.55
CA PHE A 496 -12.30 2.53 12.91
C PHE A 496 -11.89 2.60 14.37
N GLU A 497 -11.89 3.79 14.95
CA GLU A 497 -11.62 4.01 16.38
C GLU A 497 -12.73 3.44 17.25
N HIS A 498 -13.95 3.53 16.79
CA HIS A 498 -15.15 3.07 17.45
C HIS A 498 -15.93 2.17 16.50
N SER A 499 -15.38 0.98 16.20
CA SER A 499 -16.01 0.04 15.25
C SER A 499 -17.37 -0.46 15.72
N ARG A 500 -17.59 -0.51 17.05
CA ARG A 500 -18.91 -0.85 17.61
C ARG A 500 -19.85 0.36 17.52
N VAL A 501 -21.01 0.16 16.88
CA VAL A 501 -21.98 1.21 16.55
C VAL A 501 -22.40 2.05 17.78
N SER A 502 -22.61 1.42 18.94
CA SER A 502 -22.94 2.17 20.19
C SER A 502 -21.82 3.09 20.66
N LEU A 503 -20.56 2.67 20.55
CA LEU A 503 -19.40 3.50 20.93
C LEU A 503 -19.18 4.61 19.90
N LEU A 504 -19.39 4.32 18.63
CA LEU A 504 -19.34 5.30 17.55
C LEU A 504 -20.39 6.40 17.79
N LEU A 505 -21.64 6.02 18.04
CA LEU A 505 -22.71 6.99 18.32
C LEU A 505 -22.35 7.92 19.48
N ALA A 506 -21.90 7.33 20.59
CA ALA A 506 -21.49 8.10 21.78
C ALA A 506 -20.27 9.01 21.51
N SER A 507 -19.41 8.68 20.57
CA SER A 507 -18.28 9.52 20.14
C SER A 507 -18.76 10.67 19.26
N LEU A 508 -19.62 10.40 18.28
CA LEU A 508 -20.16 11.39 17.35
C LEU A 508 -21.06 12.42 18.03
N GLU A 509 -21.78 12.03 19.10
CA GLU A 509 -22.60 12.94 19.90
C GLU A 509 -21.80 14.02 20.65
N LYS A 510 -20.49 13.81 20.83
CA LYS A 510 -19.58 14.77 21.50
C LYS A 510 -18.94 15.76 20.52
N LEU A 511 -19.10 15.57 19.21
CA LEU A 511 -18.54 16.47 18.21
C LEU A 511 -19.32 17.79 18.15
N PRO A 512 -18.62 18.93 17.99
CA PRO A 512 -19.30 20.23 17.81
C PRO A 512 -20.07 20.21 16.48
N ARG A 513 -21.30 20.70 16.50
CA ARG A 513 -22.09 20.89 15.27
C ARG A 513 -21.70 22.19 14.59
N SER A 514 -21.50 22.16 13.28
CA SER A 514 -21.22 23.36 12.49
C SER A 514 -22.35 24.37 12.65
N GLY A 515 -22.06 25.53 13.31
CA GLY A 515 -23.04 26.59 13.55
C GLY A 515 -23.31 26.93 15.03
N GLN A 516 -22.74 26.19 15.98
CA GLN A 516 -22.71 26.61 17.38
C GLN A 516 -21.34 27.20 17.69
N GLU A 517 -21.29 28.54 17.87
CA GLU A 517 -20.16 29.20 18.53
C GLU A 517 -19.99 28.60 19.92
N PRO A 518 -18.74 28.36 20.39
CA PRO A 518 -18.50 27.92 21.74
C PRO A 518 -19.03 29.03 22.70
N GLU A 519 -19.95 28.67 23.57
CA GLU A 519 -20.46 29.53 24.63
C GLU A 519 -19.26 30.01 25.46
N ALA A 520 -18.89 31.26 25.26
CA ALA A 520 -17.80 31.90 26.01
C ALA A 520 -18.18 31.87 27.48
N THR A 521 -17.49 31.06 28.27
CA THR A 521 -17.52 31.14 29.74
C THR A 521 -17.06 32.52 30.14
N VAL A 522 -18.02 33.37 30.45
CA VAL A 522 -17.78 34.69 31.07
C VAL A 522 -17.14 34.44 32.45
N PRO A 523 -15.92 34.90 32.71
CA PRO A 523 -15.34 34.76 34.02
C PRO A 523 -16.16 35.58 35.01
N ALA A 524 -16.50 34.98 36.16
CA ALA A 524 -17.21 35.64 37.24
C ALA A 524 -16.47 36.91 37.69
N PRO A 525 -17.19 38.03 37.97
CA PRO A 525 -16.55 39.28 38.42
C PRO A 525 -15.87 39.08 39.76
N ALA A 526 -14.62 39.56 39.85
CA ALA A 526 -13.84 39.56 41.08
C ALA A 526 -14.54 40.34 42.20
N PRO A 527 -14.49 39.91 43.47
CA PRO A 527 -15.09 40.64 44.58
C PRO A 527 -14.37 41.99 44.82
N ALA A 528 -15.16 43.03 45.01
CA ALA A 528 -14.68 44.39 45.30
C ALA A 528 -13.83 44.43 46.57
N PRO A 529 -12.77 45.28 46.65
CA PRO A 529 -11.94 45.40 47.84
C PRO A 529 -12.74 46.09 48.95
N ALA A 530 -12.65 45.54 50.18
CA ALA A 530 -13.20 46.13 51.39
C ALA A 530 -12.45 47.43 51.74
N VAL A 531 -13.21 48.51 51.90
CA VAL A 531 -12.70 49.76 52.38
C VAL A 531 -12.64 49.64 53.91
N ALA A 532 -11.46 49.87 54.49
CA ALA A 532 -11.24 50.24 55.88
C ALA A 532 -10.52 51.57 55.92
#